data_c01d07497c4ceafa8625679badf32fb4
#
_entry.id   c01d07497c4ceafa8625679badf32fb4
#
_cell.length_a   1.000
_cell.length_b   1.000
_cell.length_c   1.000
_cell.angle_alpha   90.00
_cell.angle_beta   90.00
_cell.angle_gamma   90.00
#
_symmetry.space_group_name_H-M   'P 1'
#
loop_
_entity.id
_entity.type
_entity.pdbx_description
1 polymer ?
#
loop_
_entity_poly.entity_id
_entity_poly.type
_entity_poly.pdbx_seq_one_letter_code
_entity_poly.pdbx_strand_id
1 'polypeptide(L)'
;MTLRSTSQAGAYLDDTYLEQVNTRVIAVGERDGMPWAAVERCLFHPQGGGQPADAGWLEDAEIVPVRDRESGLIVAMAPEGGTLPPLAEGQEVRSRIDLQLRMTHAALHSAGHLVEAAGRMQGWEMTGSIHFPGQARIEFQVPEADGRLTDPEGREEVTAELRAAVEAAIADDLPVTARYLTGGRRVVHLGELHAAPCGGTHVRSLGDLDEVVLPALKVKKGRIRVSYTAAHRSL
;
A
#
# COMPACT_ATOMS: atom_id res chain seq x y z
N MET A 1 -4.56 -23.07 -32.40
CA MET A 1 -3.64 -22.59 -31.38
C MET A 1 -4.45 -21.67 -30.48
N THR A 2 -4.94 -22.19 -29.36
CA THR A 2 -5.85 -21.47 -28.45
C THR A 2 -4.98 -20.46 -27.66
N LEU A 3 -5.20 -19.18 -27.87
CA LEU A 3 -4.62 -18.12 -27.01
C LEU A 3 -5.12 -18.37 -25.59
N ARG A 4 -4.28 -18.95 -24.74
CA ARG A 4 -4.56 -18.98 -23.28
C ARG A 4 -4.54 -17.54 -22.81
N SER A 5 -5.65 -17.09 -22.27
CA SER A 5 -5.74 -15.80 -21.58
C SER A 5 -4.72 -15.82 -20.45
N THR A 6 -3.64 -15.06 -20.57
CA THR A 6 -2.63 -14.84 -19.53
C THR A 6 -3.15 -13.80 -18.56
N SER A 7 -4.23 -14.13 -17.82
CA SER A 7 -4.72 -13.25 -16.76
C SER A 7 -3.97 -13.55 -15.47
N GLN A 8 -3.23 -12.55 -14.97
CA GLN A 8 -2.62 -12.59 -13.66
C GLN A 8 -3.63 -12.14 -12.59
N ALA A 9 -3.82 -12.94 -11.57
CA ALA A 9 -4.62 -12.58 -10.38
C ALA A 9 -3.70 -12.01 -9.29
N GLY A 10 -4.08 -10.88 -8.70
CA GLY A 10 -3.34 -10.24 -7.61
C GLY A 10 -3.74 -10.81 -6.26
N ALA A 11 -3.20 -11.95 -5.85
CA ALA A 11 -3.52 -12.61 -4.57
C ALA A 11 -3.27 -11.70 -3.35
N TYR A 12 -2.30 -10.77 -3.42
CA TYR A 12 -2.03 -9.78 -2.38
C TYR A 12 -3.19 -8.77 -2.17
N LEU A 13 -4.07 -8.60 -3.17
CA LEU A 13 -5.25 -7.74 -3.07
C LEU A 13 -6.42 -8.45 -2.39
N ASP A 14 -6.45 -9.78 -2.46
CA ASP A 14 -7.51 -10.61 -1.88
C ASP A 14 -7.22 -10.92 -0.42
N ASP A 15 -5.96 -11.25 -0.10
CA ASP A 15 -5.50 -11.47 1.27
C ASP A 15 -4.09 -10.88 1.48
N THR A 16 -4.05 -9.77 2.22
CA THR A 16 -2.80 -9.09 2.60
C THR A 16 -1.90 -10.00 3.46
N TYR A 17 -2.47 -10.91 4.24
CA TYR A 17 -1.78 -11.77 5.21
C TYR A 17 -1.31 -13.10 4.60
N LEU A 18 -1.60 -13.36 3.35
CA LEU A 18 -1.14 -14.56 2.66
C LEU A 18 0.38 -14.52 2.46
N GLU A 19 1.11 -15.36 3.20
CA GLU A 19 2.57 -15.38 3.22
C GLU A 19 3.17 -16.11 2.02
N GLN A 20 2.53 -17.21 1.59
CA GLN A 20 3.02 -18.01 0.47
C GLN A 20 1.89 -18.61 -0.37
N VAL A 21 2.19 -18.90 -1.61
CA VAL A 21 1.27 -19.59 -2.53
C VAL A 21 2.04 -20.41 -3.55
N ASN A 22 1.53 -21.60 -3.87
CA ASN A 22 1.96 -22.33 -5.05
C ASN A 22 1.21 -21.77 -6.26
N THR A 23 1.93 -21.51 -7.32
CA THR A 23 1.39 -20.84 -8.51
C THR A 23 2.14 -21.34 -9.74
N ARG A 24 1.70 -20.89 -10.92
CA ARG A 24 2.29 -21.30 -12.20
C ARG A 24 2.91 -20.08 -12.89
N VAL A 25 4.06 -20.28 -13.51
CA VAL A 25 4.68 -19.27 -14.38
C VAL A 25 3.83 -19.13 -15.65
N ILE A 26 3.41 -17.91 -15.95
CA ILE A 26 2.57 -17.58 -17.12
C ILE A 26 3.33 -16.84 -18.23
N ALA A 27 4.46 -16.21 -17.88
CA ALA A 27 5.34 -15.56 -18.82
C ALA A 27 6.76 -15.48 -18.26
N VAL A 28 7.74 -15.52 -19.12
CA VAL A 28 9.14 -15.26 -18.82
C VAL A 28 9.72 -14.31 -19.88
N GLY A 29 10.72 -13.56 -19.52
CA GLY A 29 11.37 -12.64 -20.45
C GLY A 29 12.64 -12.06 -19.85
N GLU A 30 13.15 -11.03 -20.53
CA GLU A 30 14.36 -10.32 -20.15
C GLU A 30 14.14 -8.81 -20.28
N ARG A 31 14.69 -8.04 -19.37
CA ARG A 31 14.75 -6.57 -19.41
C ARG A 31 16.15 -6.13 -19.04
N ASP A 32 16.81 -5.38 -19.91
CA ASP A 32 18.18 -4.87 -19.69
C ASP A 32 19.17 -5.98 -19.31
N GLY A 33 19.06 -7.16 -19.94
CA GLY A 33 19.89 -8.32 -19.64
C GLY A 33 19.52 -9.09 -18.38
N MET A 34 18.46 -8.69 -17.67
CA MET A 34 17.98 -9.34 -16.45
C MET A 34 16.73 -10.16 -16.70
N PRO A 35 16.74 -11.48 -16.38
CA PRO A 35 15.57 -12.32 -16.53
C PRO A 35 14.46 -11.92 -15.56
N TRP A 36 13.23 -12.10 -15.99
CA TRP A 36 12.05 -11.95 -15.15
C TRP A 36 11.04 -13.07 -15.41
N ALA A 37 10.17 -13.30 -14.42
CA ALA A 37 9.04 -14.20 -14.53
C ALA A 37 7.76 -13.55 -14.00
N ALA A 38 6.63 -13.83 -14.64
CA ALA A 38 5.30 -13.52 -14.13
C ALA A 38 4.57 -14.82 -13.76
N VAL A 39 3.80 -14.77 -12.68
CA VAL A 39 3.05 -15.92 -12.17
C VAL A 39 1.55 -15.67 -12.19
N GLU A 40 0.75 -16.73 -12.33
CA GLU A 40 -0.71 -16.68 -12.47
C GLU A 40 -1.38 -16.06 -11.24
N ARG A 41 -1.03 -16.54 -10.04
CA ARG A 41 -1.46 -15.95 -8.76
C ARG A 41 -0.31 -15.16 -8.18
N CYS A 42 -0.29 -13.86 -8.47
CA CYS A 42 0.78 -12.97 -7.99
C CYS A 42 0.55 -12.58 -6.53
N LEU A 43 1.48 -13.02 -5.67
CA LEU A 43 1.47 -12.71 -4.24
C LEU A 43 2.08 -11.33 -3.93
N PHE A 44 2.83 -10.75 -4.85
CA PHE A 44 3.70 -9.62 -4.63
C PHE A 44 3.00 -8.28 -4.94
N HIS A 45 3.05 -7.33 -4.00
CA HIS A 45 2.70 -5.94 -4.26
C HIS A 45 3.91 -5.23 -4.92
N PRO A 46 3.80 -4.70 -6.14
CA PRO A 46 4.84 -3.86 -6.73
C PRO A 46 4.79 -2.46 -6.13
N GLN A 47 5.89 -1.72 -6.17
CA GLN A 47 5.86 -0.31 -5.76
C GLN A 47 4.81 0.46 -6.55
N GLY A 48 3.92 1.16 -5.84
CA GLY A 48 2.86 1.97 -6.45
C GLY A 48 1.88 2.54 -5.43
N GLY A 49 1.12 3.57 -5.82
CA GLY A 49 0.13 4.20 -4.94
C GLY A 49 0.71 4.72 -3.62
N GLY A 50 1.96 5.18 -3.65
CA GLY A 50 2.67 5.64 -2.44
C GLY A 50 3.20 4.53 -1.52
N GLN A 51 2.94 3.25 -1.81
CA GLN A 51 3.43 2.10 -1.03
C GLN A 51 4.71 1.52 -1.66
N PRO A 52 5.73 1.11 -0.85
CA PRO A 52 6.88 0.39 -1.37
C PRO A 52 6.53 -1.00 -1.92
N ALA A 53 7.42 -1.57 -2.72
CA ALA A 53 7.33 -2.96 -3.13
C ALA A 53 7.52 -3.91 -1.94
N ASP A 54 6.99 -5.12 -2.06
CA ASP A 54 7.33 -6.19 -1.14
C ASP A 54 8.77 -6.68 -1.34
N ALA A 55 9.32 -7.29 -0.32
CA ALA A 55 10.42 -8.25 -0.44
C ALA A 55 9.85 -9.66 -0.48
N GLY A 56 10.45 -10.54 -1.27
CA GLY A 56 9.96 -11.91 -1.36
C GLY A 56 10.85 -12.82 -2.21
N TRP A 57 10.36 -14.03 -2.41
CA TRP A 57 11.09 -15.10 -3.09
C TRP A 57 10.19 -15.82 -4.08
N LEU A 58 10.77 -16.17 -5.20
CA LEU A 58 10.22 -17.12 -6.16
C LEU A 58 11.11 -18.37 -6.11
N GLU A 59 10.57 -19.49 -5.61
CA GLU A 59 11.35 -20.60 -5.08
C GLU A 59 12.29 -20.10 -3.98
N ASP A 60 13.59 -20.31 -4.16
CA ASP A 60 14.64 -19.87 -3.23
C ASP A 60 15.34 -18.58 -3.68
N ALA A 61 14.95 -18.03 -4.83
CA ALA A 61 15.53 -16.80 -5.37
C ALA A 61 14.83 -15.57 -4.82
N GLU A 62 15.57 -14.65 -4.22
CA GLU A 62 15.08 -13.34 -3.83
C GLU A 62 14.64 -12.53 -5.06
N ILE A 63 13.51 -11.82 -4.95
CA ILE A 63 12.96 -11.04 -6.06
C ILE A 63 12.54 -9.64 -5.63
N VAL A 64 12.52 -8.75 -6.62
CA VAL A 64 11.88 -7.44 -6.56
C VAL A 64 10.68 -7.46 -7.52
N PRO A 65 9.44 -7.24 -7.03
CA PRO A 65 8.28 -7.18 -7.89
C PRO A 65 8.21 -5.82 -8.60
N VAL A 66 8.07 -5.86 -9.90
CA VAL A 66 7.98 -4.68 -10.77
C VAL A 66 6.73 -4.78 -11.64
N ARG A 67 5.96 -3.68 -11.76
CA ARG A 67 4.88 -3.63 -12.76
C ARG A 67 5.49 -3.39 -14.13
N ASP A 68 5.35 -4.36 -15.00
CA ASP A 68 5.74 -4.22 -16.40
C ASP A 68 4.74 -3.33 -17.15
N ARG A 69 5.23 -2.30 -17.82
CA ARG A 69 4.36 -1.31 -18.48
C ARG A 69 3.77 -1.81 -19.79
N GLU A 70 4.45 -2.74 -20.46
CA GLU A 70 4.01 -3.26 -21.75
C GLU A 70 2.91 -4.31 -21.57
N SER A 71 3.14 -5.29 -20.71
CA SER A 71 2.18 -6.37 -20.45
C SER A 71 1.14 -6.02 -19.38
N GLY A 72 1.42 -5.03 -18.51
CA GLY A 72 0.63 -4.73 -17.33
C GLY A 72 0.80 -5.73 -16.18
N LEU A 73 1.57 -6.79 -16.38
CA LEU A 73 1.82 -7.83 -15.38
C LEU A 73 2.73 -7.32 -14.28
N ILE A 74 2.64 -7.94 -13.11
CA ILE A 74 3.64 -7.83 -12.06
C ILE A 74 4.65 -8.94 -12.32
N VAL A 75 5.89 -8.56 -12.58
CA VAL A 75 7.00 -9.48 -12.86
C VAL A 75 7.94 -9.55 -11.67
N ALA A 76 8.40 -10.75 -11.35
CA ALA A 76 9.45 -11.00 -10.39
C ALA A 76 10.80 -10.86 -11.10
N MET A 77 11.64 -9.91 -10.68
CA MET A 77 12.99 -9.70 -11.17
C MET A 77 13.99 -10.02 -10.06
N ALA A 78 15.20 -10.42 -10.39
CA ALA A 78 16.27 -10.49 -9.41
C ALA A 78 16.62 -9.07 -8.88
N PRO A 79 16.96 -8.90 -7.60
CA PRO A 79 17.57 -7.67 -7.12
C PRO A 79 18.94 -7.42 -7.77
N GLU A 80 19.48 -6.23 -7.63
CA GLU A 80 20.82 -5.88 -8.15
C GLU A 80 21.89 -6.85 -7.61
N GLY A 81 22.63 -7.47 -8.53
CA GLY A 81 23.63 -8.49 -8.19
C GLY A 81 23.06 -9.89 -7.88
N GLY A 82 21.74 -10.05 -7.87
CA GLY A 82 21.06 -11.34 -7.72
C GLY A 82 20.85 -12.05 -9.04
N THR A 83 20.28 -13.25 -8.97
CA THR A 83 19.93 -14.06 -10.14
C THR A 83 18.59 -14.75 -9.95
N LEU A 84 17.83 -14.95 -11.04
CA LEU A 84 16.69 -15.87 -11.07
C LEU A 84 17.17 -17.21 -11.65
N PRO A 85 16.66 -18.35 -11.12
CA PRO A 85 16.88 -19.63 -11.77
C PRO A 85 16.22 -19.66 -13.14
N PRO A 86 16.64 -20.51 -14.06
CA PRO A 86 15.92 -20.73 -15.31
C PRO A 86 14.48 -21.17 -15.03
N LEU A 87 13.50 -20.39 -15.47
CA LEU A 87 12.08 -20.68 -15.33
C LEU A 87 11.44 -20.82 -16.72
N ALA A 88 10.40 -21.63 -16.81
CA ALA A 88 9.66 -21.84 -18.05
C ALA A 88 8.16 -21.62 -17.85
N GLU A 89 7.47 -21.17 -18.88
CA GLU A 89 6.01 -21.08 -18.87
C GLU A 89 5.38 -22.46 -18.57
N GLY A 90 4.37 -22.46 -17.72
CA GLY A 90 3.69 -23.66 -17.24
C GLY A 90 4.34 -24.35 -16.05
N GLN A 91 5.55 -23.95 -15.64
CA GLN A 91 6.23 -24.48 -14.47
C GLN A 91 5.48 -24.07 -13.19
N GLU A 92 5.26 -25.06 -12.30
CA GLU A 92 4.78 -24.80 -10.94
C GLU A 92 5.93 -24.26 -10.10
N VAL A 93 5.65 -23.19 -9.34
CA VAL A 93 6.63 -22.52 -8.47
C VAL A 93 5.98 -22.07 -7.18
N ARG A 94 6.77 -21.92 -6.14
CA ARG A 94 6.35 -21.36 -4.86
C ARG A 94 6.74 -19.88 -4.79
N SER A 95 5.76 -19.01 -4.52
CA SER A 95 5.97 -17.61 -4.19
C SER A 95 5.85 -17.42 -2.68
N ARG A 96 6.74 -16.65 -2.08
CA ARG A 96 6.73 -16.28 -0.66
C ARG A 96 7.13 -14.82 -0.47
N ILE A 97 6.56 -14.14 0.51
CA ILE A 97 6.90 -12.75 0.88
C ILE A 97 7.53 -12.70 2.27
N ASP A 98 8.21 -11.59 2.55
CA ASP A 98 8.49 -11.14 3.91
C ASP A 98 7.18 -10.59 4.51
N LEU A 99 6.48 -11.42 5.28
CA LEU A 99 5.18 -11.05 5.84
C LEU A 99 5.31 -9.90 6.85
N GLN A 100 6.39 -9.86 7.63
CA GLN A 100 6.60 -8.80 8.61
C GLN A 100 6.77 -7.43 7.92
N LEU A 101 7.56 -7.40 6.84
CA LEU A 101 7.72 -6.19 6.02
C LEU A 101 6.38 -5.79 5.36
N ARG A 102 5.63 -6.77 4.83
CA ARG A 102 4.30 -6.55 4.26
C ARG A 102 3.35 -5.92 5.28
N MET A 103 3.34 -6.41 6.53
CA MET A 103 2.48 -5.86 7.58
C MET A 103 2.89 -4.44 7.97
N THR A 104 4.18 -4.14 7.99
CA THR A 104 4.67 -2.76 8.16
C THR A 104 4.14 -1.83 7.08
N HIS A 105 4.19 -2.26 5.81
CA HIS A 105 3.67 -1.47 4.69
C HIS A 105 2.15 -1.33 4.74
N ALA A 106 1.42 -2.39 5.08
CA ALA A 106 -0.03 -2.39 5.21
C ALA A 106 -0.51 -1.48 6.35
N ALA A 107 0.17 -1.50 7.49
CA ALA A 107 -0.11 -0.60 8.61
C ALA A 107 0.09 0.87 8.22
N LEU A 108 1.22 1.21 7.61
CA LEU A 108 1.48 2.56 7.12
C LEU A 108 0.46 3.01 6.07
N HIS A 109 0.05 2.13 5.16
CA HIS A 109 -0.93 2.47 4.13
C HIS A 109 -2.32 2.69 4.73
N SER A 110 -2.75 1.82 5.64
CA SER A 110 -4.05 1.96 6.32
C SER A 110 -4.09 3.20 7.20
N ALA A 111 -3.03 3.47 7.97
CA ALA A 111 -2.89 4.71 8.73
C ALA A 111 -2.91 5.96 7.82
N GLY A 112 -2.33 5.87 6.62
CA GLY A 112 -2.40 6.94 5.63
C GLY A 112 -3.82 7.28 5.20
N HIS A 113 -4.65 6.28 4.90
CA HIS A 113 -6.07 6.48 4.62
C HIS A 113 -6.84 7.07 5.81
N LEU A 114 -6.46 6.66 7.02
CA LEU A 114 -7.07 7.19 8.24
C LEU A 114 -6.69 8.67 8.44
N VAL A 115 -5.43 9.05 8.22
CA VAL A 115 -4.98 10.45 8.24
C VAL A 115 -5.66 11.27 7.13
N GLU A 116 -5.86 10.67 5.95
CA GLU A 116 -6.63 11.30 4.87
C GLU A 116 -8.08 11.58 5.30
N ALA A 117 -8.74 10.59 5.93
CA ALA A 117 -10.09 10.74 6.44
C ALA A 117 -10.18 11.88 7.47
N ALA A 118 -9.26 11.93 8.44
CA ALA A 118 -9.21 12.99 9.44
C ALA A 118 -8.98 14.38 8.82
N GLY A 119 -8.12 14.49 7.79
CA GLY A 119 -7.92 15.73 7.05
C GLY A 119 -9.17 16.17 6.26
N ARG A 120 -9.90 15.23 5.67
CA ARG A 120 -11.19 15.50 5.00
C ARG A 120 -12.26 16.02 5.96
N MET A 121 -12.27 15.57 7.22
CA MET A 121 -13.16 16.11 8.25
C MET A 121 -12.85 17.58 8.55
N GLN A 122 -11.60 18.05 8.33
CA GLN A 122 -11.21 19.47 8.39
C GLN A 122 -11.56 20.24 7.10
N GLY A 123 -12.16 19.59 6.10
CA GLY A 123 -12.46 20.21 4.80
C GLY A 123 -11.26 20.26 3.85
N TRP A 124 -10.19 19.52 4.11
CA TRP A 124 -8.98 19.53 3.28
C TRP A 124 -9.08 18.56 2.12
N GLU A 125 -8.45 18.92 1.00
CA GLU A 125 -8.33 18.07 -0.17
C GLU A 125 -6.94 17.43 -0.24
N MET A 126 -6.87 16.08 -0.33
CA MET A 126 -5.61 15.37 -0.47
C MET A 126 -4.99 15.63 -1.85
N THR A 127 -3.71 16.01 -1.86
CA THR A 127 -2.94 16.26 -3.08
C THR A 127 -1.80 15.27 -3.31
N GLY A 128 -1.46 14.48 -2.30
CA GLY A 128 -0.43 13.45 -2.42
C GLY A 128 -0.25 12.62 -1.16
N SER A 129 0.29 11.44 -1.33
CA SER A 129 0.58 10.50 -0.24
C SER A 129 1.87 9.74 -0.46
N ILE A 130 2.59 9.45 0.61
CA ILE A 130 3.71 8.52 0.66
C ILE A 130 3.55 7.69 1.93
N HIS A 131 3.69 6.37 1.80
CA HIS A 131 3.53 5.40 2.89
C HIS A 131 4.83 4.61 3.13
N PHE A 132 5.99 5.18 2.77
CA PHE A 132 7.29 4.56 2.97
C PHE A 132 7.68 4.66 4.46
N PRO A 133 8.27 3.61 5.06
CA PRO A 133 8.83 3.68 6.40
C PRO A 133 9.76 4.87 6.60
N GLY A 134 9.55 5.64 7.66
CA GLY A 134 10.32 6.85 7.96
C GLY A 134 10.03 8.08 7.09
N GLN A 135 9.14 7.95 6.08
CA GLN A 135 8.79 9.05 5.17
C GLN A 135 7.28 9.24 5.02
N ALA A 136 6.48 8.47 5.76
CA ALA A 136 5.04 8.44 5.60
C ALA A 136 4.40 9.81 5.90
N ARG A 137 3.54 10.24 4.98
CA ARG A 137 2.84 11.53 5.06
C ARG A 137 1.69 11.61 4.09
N ILE A 138 0.72 12.43 4.44
CA ILE A 138 -0.32 12.91 3.53
C ILE A 138 -0.12 14.40 3.31
N GLU A 139 -0.25 14.85 2.07
CA GLU A 139 -0.20 16.26 1.69
C GLU A 139 -1.60 16.71 1.31
N PHE A 140 -2.00 17.88 1.83
CA PHE A 140 -3.31 18.46 1.58
C PHE A 140 -3.19 19.87 1.05
N GLN A 141 -4.22 20.30 0.33
CA GLN A 141 -4.52 21.67 0.02
C GLN A 141 -5.75 22.13 0.80
N VAL A 142 -5.71 23.31 1.36
CA VAL A 142 -6.86 23.93 2.02
C VAL A 142 -7.62 24.73 0.96
N PRO A 143 -8.93 24.55 0.77
CA PRO A 143 -9.70 25.32 -0.20
C PRO A 143 -9.71 26.84 0.09
N GLU A 144 -9.76 27.19 1.36
CA GLU A 144 -9.67 28.57 1.87
C GLU A 144 -8.64 28.63 2.99
N ALA A 145 -8.06 29.82 3.24
CA ALA A 145 -7.08 29.98 4.32
C ALA A 145 -7.73 29.71 5.68
N ASP A 146 -7.42 28.56 6.29
CA ASP A 146 -7.77 28.28 7.69
C ASP A 146 -6.86 29.13 8.58
N GLY A 147 -7.44 30.12 9.25
CA GLY A 147 -6.72 31.06 10.12
C GLY A 147 -5.93 30.35 11.22
N ARG A 148 -6.40 29.17 11.70
CA ARG A 148 -5.72 28.35 12.72
C ARG A 148 -4.37 27.82 12.24
N LEU A 149 -4.15 27.71 10.94
CA LEU A 149 -2.89 27.22 10.37
C LEU A 149 -1.80 28.30 10.28
N THR A 150 -2.12 29.56 10.57
CA THR A 150 -1.20 30.70 10.42
C THR A 150 -0.15 30.77 11.53
N ASP A 151 -0.47 30.31 12.73
CA ASP A 151 0.41 30.35 13.91
C ASP A 151 0.66 28.95 14.51
N PRO A 152 1.66 28.80 15.39
CA PRO A 152 2.02 27.51 15.98
C PRO A 152 0.93 26.93 16.89
N GLU A 153 0.21 27.76 17.64
CA GLU A 153 -0.81 27.32 18.60
C GLU A 153 -2.01 26.71 17.87
N GLY A 154 -2.55 27.41 16.87
CA GLY A 154 -3.64 26.88 16.06
C GLY A 154 -3.25 25.62 15.28
N ARG A 155 -1.99 25.49 14.82
CA ARG A 155 -1.51 24.25 14.19
C ARG A 155 -1.46 23.10 15.18
N GLU A 156 -1.10 23.33 16.45
CA GLU A 156 -1.13 22.27 17.46
C GLU A 156 -2.56 21.87 17.82
N GLU A 157 -3.48 22.84 17.91
CA GLU A 157 -4.91 22.55 18.10
C GLU A 157 -5.46 21.64 16.99
N VAL A 158 -5.23 21.99 15.73
CA VAL A 158 -5.67 21.17 14.60
C VAL A 158 -4.97 19.82 14.59
N THR A 159 -3.68 19.75 14.96
CA THR A 159 -2.98 18.45 15.08
C THR A 159 -3.61 17.58 16.17
N ALA A 160 -4.03 18.16 17.29
CA ALA A 160 -4.72 17.44 18.35
C ALA A 160 -6.08 16.90 17.88
N GLU A 161 -6.84 17.69 17.10
CA GLU A 161 -8.10 17.22 16.50
C GLU A 161 -7.87 16.03 15.53
N LEU A 162 -6.81 16.08 14.70
CA LEU A 162 -6.46 14.95 13.83
C LEU A 162 -6.09 13.70 14.63
N ARG A 163 -5.29 13.84 15.71
CA ARG A 163 -4.93 12.75 16.61
C ARG A 163 -6.17 12.12 17.22
N ALA A 164 -7.06 12.95 17.79
CA ALA A 164 -8.29 12.47 18.41
C ALA A 164 -9.18 11.69 17.42
N ALA A 165 -9.32 12.16 16.18
CA ALA A 165 -10.08 11.47 15.16
C ALA A 165 -9.45 10.10 14.77
N VAL A 166 -8.13 10.05 14.66
CA VAL A 166 -7.38 8.83 14.38
C VAL A 166 -7.52 7.83 15.52
N GLU A 167 -7.30 8.27 16.77
CA GLU A 167 -7.42 7.45 17.98
C GLU A 167 -8.84 6.88 18.14
N ALA A 168 -9.87 7.70 17.92
CA ALA A 168 -11.27 7.27 18.01
C ALA A 168 -11.57 6.15 16.99
N ALA A 169 -11.16 6.31 15.73
CA ALA A 169 -11.41 5.31 14.70
C ALA A 169 -10.66 3.98 14.96
N ILE A 170 -9.46 4.05 15.57
CA ILE A 170 -8.70 2.85 15.99
C ILE A 170 -9.40 2.17 17.17
N ALA A 171 -9.88 2.96 18.15
CA ALA A 171 -10.60 2.44 19.32
C ALA A 171 -11.94 1.78 18.93
N ASP A 172 -12.62 2.31 17.91
CA ASP A 172 -13.85 1.73 17.35
C ASP A 172 -13.59 0.46 16.53
N ASP A 173 -12.32 0.09 16.31
CA ASP A 173 -11.88 -1.08 15.54
C ASP A 173 -12.62 -1.24 14.20
N LEU A 174 -12.69 -0.15 13.42
CA LEU A 174 -13.41 -0.15 12.16
C LEU A 174 -12.84 -1.17 11.17
N PRO A 175 -13.68 -2.00 10.52
CA PRO A 175 -13.22 -2.97 9.54
C PRO A 175 -12.62 -2.29 8.30
N VAL A 176 -11.52 -2.83 7.80
CA VAL A 176 -10.90 -2.41 6.54
C VAL A 176 -11.25 -3.42 5.46
N THR A 177 -12.09 -3.03 4.53
CA THR A 177 -12.60 -3.91 3.49
C THR A 177 -12.32 -3.38 2.09
N ALA A 178 -12.28 -4.27 1.10
CA ALA A 178 -12.14 -3.89 -0.29
C ALA A 178 -13.35 -4.37 -1.11
N ARG A 179 -13.81 -3.52 -2.04
CA ARG A 179 -14.88 -3.85 -2.98
C ARG A 179 -14.45 -3.48 -4.39
N TYR A 180 -14.91 -4.26 -5.36
CA TYR A 180 -14.70 -3.95 -6.77
C TYR A 180 -15.98 -3.32 -7.34
N LEU A 181 -15.83 -2.11 -7.88
CA LEU A 181 -16.90 -1.42 -8.59
C LEU A 181 -17.07 -1.99 -10.00
N THR A 182 -18.18 -1.65 -10.64
CA THR A 182 -18.39 -1.90 -12.08
C THR A 182 -17.20 -1.34 -12.87
N GLY A 183 -16.58 -2.17 -13.73
CA GLY A 183 -15.35 -1.79 -14.45
C GLY A 183 -14.06 -2.20 -13.73
N GLY A 184 -14.13 -2.97 -12.62
CA GLY A 184 -12.97 -3.61 -11.99
C GLY A 184 -12.13 -2.70 -11.10
N ARG A 185 -12.58 -1.45 -10.83
CA ARG A 185 -11.86 -0.53 -9.93
C ARG A 185 -12.04 -0.96 -8.48
N ARG A 186 -10.93 -1.28 -7.80
CA ARG A 186 -10.92 -1.63 -6.38
C ARG A 186 -11.03 -0.36 -5.54
N VAL A 187 -11.90 -0.39 -4.53
CA VAL A 187 -12.10 0.67 -3.52
C VAL A 187 -11.92 0.06 -2.15
N VAL A 188 -11.10 0.68 -1.33
CA VAL A 188 -10.87 0.31 0.07
C VAL A 188 -11.74 1.20 0.96
N HIS A 189 -12.38 0.58 1.94
CA HIS A 189 -13.26 1.21 2.92
C HIS A 189 -12.68 1.06 4.32
N LEU A 190 -12.69 2.12 5.11
CA LEU A 190 -12.46 2.11 6.55
C LEU A 190 -13.84 2.27 7.23
N GLY A 191 -14.55 1.16 7.44
CA GLY A 191 -15.95 1.20 7.86
C GLY A 191 -16.77 2.12 6.96
N GLU A 192 -17.55 3.01 7.56
CA GLU A 192 -18.28 4.08 6.87
C GLU A 192 -17.54 5.44 6.91
N LEU A 193 -16.36 5.48 7.55
CA LEU A 193 -15.60 6.71 7.76
C LEU A 193 -14.97 7.21 6.47
N HIS A 194 -14.43 6.31 5.65
CA HIS A 194 -13.66 6.64 4.46
C HIS A 194 -13.76 5.58 3.38
N ALA A 195 -13.72 6.00 2.13
CA ALA A 195 -13.62 5.11 0.97
C ALA A 195 -12.77 5.76 -0.12
N ALA A 196 -11.78 5.04 -0.64
CA ALA A 196 -10.93 5.54 -1.72
C ALA A 196 -10.51 4.44 -2.70
N PRO A 197 -10.33 4.76 -4.01
CA PRO A 197 -9.70 3.85 -4.94
C PRO A 197 -8.29 3.52 -4.50
N CYS A 198 -7.98 2.23 -4.28
CA CYS A 198 -6.68 1.82 -3.79
C CYS A 198 -6.30 0.41 -4.27
N GLY A 199 -5.04 0.27 -4.75
CA GLY A 199 -4.43 -1.00 -5.16
C GLY A 199 -3.37 -1.52 -4.19
N GLY A 200 -3.27 -0.93 -3.00
CA GLY A 200 -2.31 -1.34 -1.98
C GLY A 200 -2.83 -2.42 -1.02
N THR A 201 -1.97 -2.76 -0.07
CA THR A 201 -2.27 -3.74 0.99
C THR A 201 -2.66 -3.04 2.28
N HIS A 202 -3.58 -3.63 3.03
CA HIS A 202 -4.16 -3.03 4.23
C HIS A 202 -4.28 -4.03 5.36
N VAL A 203 -4.35 -3.52 6.59
CA VAL A 203 -4.74 -4.31 7.77
C VAL A 203 -6.21 -4.75 7.64
N ARG A 204 -6.66 -5.76 8.40
CA ARG A 204 -8.04 -6.27 8.36
C ARG A 204 -9.02 -5.37 9.11
N SER A 205 -8.52 -4.75 10.19
CA SER A 205 -9.28 -3.73 10.94
C SER A 205 -8.34 -2.64 11.43
N LEU A 206 -8.89 -1.49 11.82
CA LEU A 206 -8.06 -0.41 12.38
C LEU A 206 -7.50 -0.77 13.75
N GLY A 207 -8.12 -1.71 14.47
CA GLY A 207 -7.59 -2.27 15.70
C GLY A 207 -6.30 -3.06 15.54
N ASP A 208 -5.95 -3.48 14.33
CA ASP A 208 -4.65 -4.10 14.01
C ASP A 208 -3.50 -3.06 13.98
N LEU A 209 -3.82 -1.75 13.98
CA LEU A 209 -2.82 -0.69 14.04
C LEU A 209 -2.32 -0.50 15.48
N ASP A 210 -1.02 -0.30 15.61
CA ASP A 210 -0.36 0.05 16.85
C ASP A 210 0.50 1.29 16.64
N GLU A 211 0.70 2.07 17.73
CA GLU A 211 1.58 3.24 17.76
C GLU A 211 1.42 4.22 16.57
N VAL A 212 0.18 4.54 16.18
CA VAL A 212 -0.05 5.58 15.18
C VAL A 212 0.27 6.95 15.81
N VAL A 213 1.41 7.53 15.40
CA VAL A 213 1.88 8.82 15.92
C VAL A 213 1.84 9.88 14.83
N LEU A 214 1.19 11.00 15.14
CA LEU A 214 1.16 12.20 14.30
C LEU A 214 1.95 13.31 15.00
N PRO A 215 3.18 13.65 14.54
CA PRO A 215 3.86 14.85 15.00
C PRO A 215 3.12 16.10 14.51
N ALA A 216 3.45 17.27 15.07
CA ALA A 216 2.86 18.54 14.66
C ALA A 216 2.90 18.71 13.13
N LEU A 217 1.76 19.05 12.54
CA LEU A 217 1.65 19.27 11.10
C LEU A 217 2.52 20.45 10.63
N LYS A 218 2.93 20.42 9.38
CA LYS A 218 3.75 21.48 8.77
C LYS A 218 2.96 22.14 7.64
N VAL A 219 2.97 23.49 7.66
CA VAL A 219 2.37 24.29 6.60
C VAL A 219 3.48 24.97 5.81
N LYS A 220 3.48 24.82 4.50
CA LYS A 220 4.44 25.48 3.60
C LYS A 220 3.80 25.80 2.25
N LYS A 221 3.81 27.07 1.86
CA LYS A 221 3.29 27.54 0.56
C LYS A 221 1.85 27.08 0.28
N GLY A 222 0.95 27.21 1.28
CA GLY A 222 -0.46 26.85 1.13
C GLY A 222 -0.75 25.33 1.10
N ARG A 223 0.26 24.50 1.40
CA ARG A 223 0.12 23.05 1.53
C ARG A 223 0.35 22.62 2.97
N ILE A 224 -0.47 21.70 3.43
CA ILE A 224 -0.33 21.04 4.73
C ILE A 224 0.33 19.71 4.48
N ARG A 225 1.32 19.39 5.32
CA ARG A 225 1.93 18.07 5.41
C ARG A 225 1.68 17.49 6.78
N VAL A 226 0.97 16.38 6.83
CA VAL A 226 0.76 15.55 8.02
C VAL A 226 1.65 14.32 7.87
N SER A 227 2.76 14.29 8.62
CA SER A 227 3.61 13.11 8.71
C SER A 227 3.04 12.16 9.76
N TYR A 228 3.32 10.86 9.64
CA TYR A 228 2.89 9.86 10.63
C TYR A 228 3.82 8.67 10.66
N THR A 229 3.74 7.92 11.74
CA THR A 229 4.25 6.55 11.85
C THR A 229 3.11 5.62 12.23
N ALA A 230 3.23 4.36 11.90
CA ALA A 230 2.31 3.31 12.29
C ALA A 230 3.04 1.98 12.34
N ALA A 231 2.62 1.11 13.22
CA ALA A 231 3.05 -0.28 13.29
C ALA A 231 1.82 -1.20 13.21
N HIS A 232 2.02 -2.46 12.83
CA HIS A 232 1.05 -3.52 12.96
C HIS A 232 1.19 -4.13 14.36
N ARG A 233 0.08 -4.40 15.05
CA ARG A 233 0.12 -5.24 16.24
C ARG A 233 0.69 -6.59 15.89
N SER A 234 1.43 -7.19 16.83
CA SER A 234 2.04 -8.50 16.62
C SER A 234 1.02 -9.51 16.08
N LEU A 235 1.44 -10.22 15.03
CA LEU A 235 0.71 -11.34 14.44
C LEU A 235 0.57 -12.49 15.43
#